data_c3f79b39c11a48b46b15860b0a46173e
#
_entry.id   c3f79b39c11a48b46b15860b0a46173e
#
_cell.length_a   1.000
_cell.length_b   1.000
_cell.length_c   1.000
_cell.angle_alpha   90.00
_cell.angle_beta   90.00
_cell.angle_gamma   90.00
#
_symmetry.space_group_name_H-M   'P 1'
#
loop_
_entity.id
_entity.type
_entity.pdbx_description
1 polymer ?
#
loop_
_entity_poly.entity_id
_entity_poly.type
_entity_poly.pdbx_seq_one_letter_code
_entity_poly.pdbx_strand_id
1 'polypeptide(L)'
;MIVLWKFIIILGIVALIAYIVNKVETSKKEINSRMSFKESLDLIELPIVTFYQGDKKLNFMLDSGSNLSIIDINAVNNLKLKYVKLNKVNSILGINGETRDAGFVNMKFSYKHINFDYDFQYLDLSNVVDSLKQDGITIHGILGNQFFVKYKYVLDFNDLIAYSKK
;
A
#
# COMPACT_ATOMS: atom_id res chain seq x y z
N MET A 1 -8.51 56.82 0.04
CA MET A 1 -7.45 56.09 -0.69
C MET A 1 -6.52 55.29 0.23
N ILE A 2 -6.03 55.86 1.32
CA ILE A 2 -5.11 55.18 2.29
C ILE A 2 -5.73 53.96 2.99
N VAL A 3 -7.02 53.98 3.31
CA VAL A 3 -7.72 52.88 4.00
C VAL A 3 -7.87 51.62 3.10
N LEU A 4 -8.18 51.87 1.81
CA LEU A 4 -8.33 50.77 0.83
C LEU A 4 -7.00 50.01 0.62
N TRP A 5 -5.88 50.74 0.56
CA TRP A 5 -4.56 50.15 0.41
C TRP A 5 -4.13 49.29 1.61
N LYS A 6 -4.44 49.72 2.83
CA LYS A 6 -4.19 48.95 4.04
C LYS A 6 -5.02 47.63 4.05
N PHE A 7 -6.25 47.65 3.56
CA PHE A 7 -7.11 46.49 3.45
C PHE A 7 -6.55 45.46 2.47
N ILE A 8 -6.02 45.91 1.32
CA ILE A 8 -5.42 45.01 0.31
C ILE A 8 -4.16 44.33 0.88
N ILE A 9 -3.33 45.08 1.62
CA ILE A 9 -2.11 44.53 2.24
C ILE A 9 -2.49 43.47 3.29
N ILE A 10 -3.47 43.73 4.14
CA ILE A 10 -3.93 42.77 5.16
C ILE A 10 -4.47 41.49 4.49
N LEU A 11 -5.26 41.63 3.42
CA LEU A 11 -5.80 40.47 2.68
C LEU A 11 -4.67 39.64 2.05
N GLY A 12 -3.65 40.26 1.50
CA GLY A 12 -2.47 39.60 0.97
C GLY A 12 -1.66 38.84 2.01
N ILE A 13 -1.50 39.42 3.20
CA ILE A 13 -0.82 38.75 4.33
C ILE A 13 -1.62 37.52 4.79
N VAL A 14 -2.94 37.64 4.93
CA VAL A 14 -3.81 36.52 5.34
C VAL A 14 -3.75 35.38 4.31
N ALA A 15 -3.81 35.70 3.02
CA ALA A 15 -3.69 34.71 1.96
C ALA A 15 -2.33 34.01 1.97
N LEU A 16 -1.24 34.76 2.21
CA LEU A 16 0.10 34.19 2.31
C LEU A 16 0.25 33.24 3.51
N ILE A 17 -0.27 33.62 4.66
CA ILE A 17 -0.27 32.80 5.86
C ILE A 17 -1.08 31.51 5.62
N ALA A 18 -2.28 31.61 5.04
CA ALA A 18 -3.09 30.45 4.70
C ALA A 18 -2.37 29.50 3.73
N TYR A 19 -1.68 30.04 2.73
CA TYR A 19 -0.87 29.24 1.80
C TYR A 19 0.29 28.51 2.51
N ILE A 20 1.02 29.20 3.39
CA ILE A 20 2.12 28.60 4.16
C ILE A 20 1.61 27.49 5.08
N VAL A 21 0.52 27.73 5.82
CA VAL A 21 -0.09 26.74 6.71
C VAL A 21 -0.50 25.50 5.92
N ASN A 22 -1.19 25.66 4.80
CA ASN A 22 -1.63 24.56 3.95
C ASN A 22 -0.43 23.75 3.41
N LYS A 23 0.64 24.43 2.99
CA LYS A 23 1.86 23.78 2.51
C LYS A 23 2.56 22.97 3.61
N VAL A 24 2.63 23.50 4.84
CA VAL A 24 3.20 22.79 6.00
C VAL A 24 2.38 21.57 6.40
N GLU A 25 1.04 21.68 6.41
CA GLU A 25 0.16 20.55 6.70
C GLU A 25 0.27 19.44 5.65
N THR A 26 0.34 19.80 4.37
CA THR A 26 0.53 18.84 3.28
C THR A 26 1.85 18.10 3.42
N SER A 27 2.94 18.83 3.69
CA SER A 27 4.26 18.22 3.92
C SER A 27 4.27 17.29 5.14
N LYS A 28 3.62 17.66 6.25
CA LYS A 28 3.50 16.80 7.43
C LYS A 28 2.71 15.53 7.15
N LYS A 29 1.63 15.59 6.36
CA LYS A 29 0.86 14.41 5.93
C LYS A 29 1.70 13.49 5.07
N GLU A 30 2.46 14.02 4.13
CA GLU A 30 3.34 13.23 3.26
C GLU A 30 4.42 12.49 4.07
N ILE A 31 5.11 13.17 4.98
CA ILE A 31 6.11 12.56 5.86
C ILE A 31 5.46 11.47 6.74
N ASN A 32 4.27 11.73 7.26
CA ASN A 32 3.54 10.77 8.10
C ASN A 32 3.01 9.55 7.34
N SER A 33 2.92 9.60 6.01
CA SER A 33 2.46 8.48 5.18
C SER A 33 3.57 7.49 4.79
N ARG A 34 4.81 7.82 5.08
CA ARG A 34 5.97 6.98 4.74
C ARG A 34 6.02 5.73 5.61
N MET A 35 6.19 4.57 4.98
CA MET A 35 6.37 3.27 5.62
C MET A 35 7.80 2.81 5.42
N SER A 36 8.50 2.49 6.50
CA SER A 36 9.83 1.89 6.38
C SER A 36 9.72 0.40 6.08
N PHE A 37 10.55 -0.09 5.19
CA PHE A 37 10.79 -1.51 4.96
C PHE A 37 12.23 -1.93 5.29
N LYS A 38 12.97 -1.07 6.02
CA LYS A 38 14.36 -1.30 6.38
C LYS A 38 14.54 -2.61 7.16
N GLU A 39 13.72 -2.84 8.18
CA GLU A 39 13.83 -4.00 9.04
C GLU A 39 13.67 -5.32 8.28
N SER A 40 12.67 -5.41 7.39
CA SER A 40 12.45 -6.60 6.57
C SER A 40 13.54 -6.79 5.52
N LEU A 41 14.06 -5.70 4.96
CA LEU A 41 15.16 -5.76 4.00
C LEU A 41 16.46 -6.23 4.67
N ASP A 42 16.77 -5.75 5.88
CA ASP A 42 17.94 -6.17 6.65
C ASP A 42 17.83 -7.65 7.09
N LEU A 43 16.61 -8.15 7.32
CA LEU A 43 16.40 -9.50 7.86
C LEU A 43 16.32 -10.58 6.77
N ILE A 44 15.61 -10.31 5.67
CA ILE A 44 15.29 -11.30 4.63
C ILE A 44 15.48 -10.78 3.20
N GLU A 45 16.09 -9.62 3.03
CA GLU A 45 16.36 -8.97 1.74
C GLU A 45 15.09 -8.66 0.90
N LEU A 46 13.91 -8.62 1.53
CA LEU A 46 12.64 -8.32 0.87
C LEU A 46 11.97 -7.06 1.45
N PRO A 47 11.46 -6.15 0.59
CA PRO A 47 10.76 -4.96 1.06
C PRO A 47 9.33 -5.31 1.48
N ILE A 48 9.07 -5.36 2.79
CA ILE A 48 7.75 -5.65 3.35
C ILE A 48 7.24 -4.44 4.11
N VAL A 49 5.98 -4.10 3.92
CA VAL A 49 5.28 -3.01 4.60
C VAL A 49 4.01 -3.51 5.27
N THR A 50 3.61 -2.84 6.36
CA THR A 50 2.44 -3.22 7.15
C THR A 50 1.30 -2.22 6.93
N PHE A 51 0.16 -2.74 6.49
CA PHE A 51 -1.11 -2.03 6.43
C PHE A 51 -2.07 -2.54 7.52
N TYR A 52 -3.25 -1.94 7.58
CA TYR A 52 -4.27 -2.29 8.57
C TYR A 52 -5.63 -2.47 7.92
N GLN A 53 -6.35 -3.50 8.32
CA GLN A 53 -7.77 -3.66 8.07
C GLN A 53 -8.49 -3.72 9.42
N GLY A 54 -9.11 -2.60 9.81
CA GLY A 54 -9.54 -2.40 11.19
C GLY A 54 -8.32 -2.51 12.13
N ASP A 55 -8.38 -3.39 13.11
CA ASP A 55 -7.31 -3.62 14.08
C ASP A 55 -6.28 -4.69 13.63
N LYS A 56 -6.51 -5.32 12.47
CA LYS A 56 -5.64 -6.39 11.98
C LYS A 56 -4.49 -5.82 11.17
N LYS A 57 -3.26 -6.24 11.50
CA LYS A 57 -2.05 -5.94 10.75
C LYS A 57 -1.94 -6.88 9.56
N LEU A 58 -1.63 -6.32 8.40
CA LEU A 58 -1.45 -7.04 7.14
C LEU A 58 -0.10 -6.67 6.53
N ASN A 59 0.80 -7.62 6.46
CA ASN A 59 2.11 -7.43 5.86
C ASN A 59 2.06 -7.79 4.38
N PHE A 60 2.49 -6.89 3.52
CA PHE A 60 2.58 -7.10 2.09
C PHE A 60 4.02 -6.93 1.61
N MET A 61 4.47 -7.89 0.82
CA MET A 61 5.71 -7.75 0.07
C MET A 61 5.48 -6.80 -1.11
N LEU A 62 6.40 -5.89 -1.34
CA LEU A 62 6.39 -4.96 -2.48
C LEU A 62 7.20 -5.58 -3.61
N ASP A 63 6.53 -5.94 -4.72
CA ASP A 63 7.16 -6.64 -5.85
C ASP A 63 6.91 -5.91 -7.16
N SER A 64 7.90 -5.13 -7.61
CA SER A 64 7.86 -4.45 -8.90
C SER A 64 7.98 -5.39 -10.10
N GLY A 65 8.35 -6.64 -9.92
CA GLY A 65 8.35 -7.68 -10.95
C GLY A 65 6.98 -8.31 -11.20
N SER A 66 6.05 -8.16 -10.25
CA SER A 66 4.68 -8.66 -10.38
C SER A 66 3.77 -7.62 -11.03
N ASN A 67 3.03 -8.01 -12.06
CA ASN A 67 1.99 -7.14 -12.63
C ASN A 67 0.77 -7.02 -11.72
N LEU A 68 0.42 -8.10 -11.02
CA LEU A 68 -0.79 -8.23 -10.23
C LEU A 68 -0.48 -8.14 -8.74
N SER A 69 -1.45 -7.64 -7.98
CA SER A 69 -1.40 -7.75 -6.53
C SER A 69 -2.20 -8.98 -6.09
N ILE A 70 -1.60 -9.75 -5.20
CA ILE A 70 -2.10 -11.05 -4.77
C ILE A 70 -2.30 -11.03 -3.25
N ILE A 71 -3.39 -11.61 -2.78
CA ILE A 71 -3.62 -11.86 -1.36
C ILE A 71 -3.71 -13.37 -1.11
N ASP A 72 -3.12 -13.83 -0.01
CA ASP A 72 -3.21 -15.25 0.39
C ASP A 72 -4.65 -15.65 0.72
N ILE A 73 -5.10 -16.79 0.20
CA ILE A 73 -6.46 -17.28 0.46
C ILE A 73 -6.73 -17.51 1.95
N ASN A 74 -5.72 -17.89 2.73
CA ASN A 74 -5.86 -18.02 4.18
C ASN A 74 -6.07 -16.66 4.85
N ALA A 75 -5.43 -15.60 4.36
CA ALA A 75 -5.68 -14.22 4.82
C ALA A 75 -7.12 -13.80 4.47
N VAL A 76 -7.60 -14.07 3.25
CA VAL A 76 -9.00 -13.80 2.83
C VAL A 76 -10.00 -14.46 3.77
N ASN A 77 -9.80 -15.73 4.09
CA ASN A 77 -10.66 -16.50 4.99
C ASN A 77 -10.61 -15.94 6.43
N ASN A 78 -9.43 -15.65 6.95
CA ASN A 78 -9.23 -15.10 8.31
C ASN A 78 -9.83 -13.71 8.48
N LEU A 79 -9.85 -12.93 7.40
CA LEU A 79 -10.46 -11.59 7.34
C LEU A 79 -11.96 -11.65 7.04
N LYS A 80 -12.50 -12.84 6.72
CA LYS A 80 -13.90 -13.06 6.32
C LYS A 80 -14.32 -12.19 5.13
N LEU A 81 -13.42 -12.00 4.18
CA LEU A 81 -13.71 -11.22 2.98
C LEU A 81 -14.60 -12.01 2.02
N LYS A 82 -15.54 -11.31 1.37
CA LYS A 82 -16.34 -11.90 0.30
C LYS A 82 -15.52 -11.90 -0.97
N TYR A 83 -15.41 -13.03 -1.63
CA TYR A 83 -14.65 -13.19 -2.86
C TYR A 83 -15.50 -13.81 -3.97
N VAL A 84 -15.09 -13.58 -5.22
CA VAL A 84 -15.72 -14.15 -6.41
C VAL A 84 -14.76 -15.18 -6.99
N LYS A 85 -15.22 -16.43 -7.08
CA LYS A 85 -14.47 -17.51 -7.72
C LYS A 85 -14.64 -17.43 -9.22
N LEU A 86 -13.57 -17.48 -9.99
CA LEU A 86 -13.62 -17.56 -11.43
C LEU A 86 -13.89 -19.00 -11.88
N ASN A 87 -14.92 -19.20 -12.71
CA ASN A 87 -15.27 -20.52 -13.28
C ASN A 87 -14.30 -21.01 -14.36
N LYS A 88 -13.43 -20.16 -14.89
CA LYS A 88 -12.34 -20.50 -15.81
C LYS A 88 -11.10 -19.76 -15.37
N VAL A 89 -10.10 -20.50 -14.98
CA VAL A 89 -8.77 -19.98 -14.67
C VAL A 89 -8.07 -19.69 -15.99
N ASN A 90 -7.93 -18.42 -16.34
CA ASN A 90 -6.84 -18.03 -17.21
C ASN A 90 -5.57 -18.27 -16.39
N SER A 91 -4.76 -19.22 -16.84
CA SER A 91 -3.55 -19.64 -16.16
C SER A 91 -2.72 -18.45 -15.68
N ILE A 92 -2.67 -18.26 -14.37
CA ILE A 92 -1.65 -17.39 -13.79
C ILE A 92 -0.40 -18.25 -13.80
N LEU A 93 0.56 -17.89 -14.62
CA LEU A 93 1.90 -18.45 -14.57
C LEU A 93 2.50 -18.02 -13.22
N GLY A 94 2.34 -18.87 -12.22
CA GLY A 94 3.12 -18.77 -10.99
C GLY A 94 4.57 -19.20 -11.25
N ILE A 95 5.43 -18.97 -10.27
CA ILE A 95 6.86 -19.28 -10.32
C ILE A 95 7.15 -20.74 -10.73
N ASN A 96 6.18 -21.65 -10.62
CA ASN A 96 6.31 -23.08 -10.96
C ASN A 96 5.43 -23.52 -12.15
N GLY A 97 4.84 -22.60 -12.91
CA GLY A 97 4.04 -22.95 -14.11
C GLY A 97 2.71 -23.68 -13.83
N GLU A 98 2.31 -23.86 -12.57
CA GLU A 98 1.07 -24.53 -12.22
C GLU A 98 -0.13 -23.59 -12.30
N THR A 99 -1.22 -24.10 -12.89
CA THR A 99 -2.51 -23.42 -12.93
C THR A 99 -3.17 -23.58 -11.56
N ARG A 100 -3.38 -22.46 -10.85
CA ARG A 100 -4.05 -22.47 -9.54
C ARG A 100 -5.42 -21.84 -9.64
N ASP A 101 -6.36 -22.33 -8.83
CA ASP A 101 -7.66 -21.70 -8.65
C ASP A 101 -7.46 -20.25 -8.23
N ALA A 102 -7.95 -19.33 -9.05
CA ALA A 102 -7.85 -17.91 -8.80
C ALA A 102 -9.23 -17.25 -8.82
N GLY A 103 -9.35 -16.18 -8.09
CA GLY A 103 -10.52 -15.33 -8.10
C GLY A 103 -10.16 -13.93 -7.68
N PHE A 104 -11.16 -13.08 -7.49
CA PHE A 104 -10.98 -11.71 -7.07
C PHE A 104 -11.63 -11.44 -5.73
N VAL A 105 -11.00 -10.61 -4.94
CA VAL A 105 -11.50 -10.11 -3.67
C VAL A 105 -11.22 -8.62 -3.56
N ASN A 106 -12.25 -7.83 -3.31
CA ASN A 106 -12.09 -6.43 -2.96
C ASN A 106 -11.76 -6.30 -1.48
N MET A 107 -10.76 -5.49 -1.17
CA MET A 107 -10.39 -5.20 0.22
C MET A 107 -10.14 -3.71 0.43
N LYS A 108 -10.72 -3.20 1.51
CA LYS A 108 -10.42 -1.87 2.03
C LYS A 108 -9.42 -2.00 3.18
N PHE A 109 -8.33 -1.27 3.09
CA PHE A 109 -7.26 -1.28 4.08
C PHE A 109 -6.62 0.09 4.18
N SER A 110 -5.81 0.33 5.19
CA SER A 110 -5.28 1.66 5.44
C SER A 110 -3.86 1.62 5.98
N TYR A 111 -3.19 2.74 5.83
CA TYR A 111 -2.00 3.07 6.60
C TYR A 111 -2.13 4.50 7.11
N LYS A 112 -2.16 4.64 8.44
CA LYS A 112 -2.43 5.93 9.10
C LYS A 112 -3.70 6.59 8.54
N HIS A 113 -3.58 7.75 7.90
CA HIS A 113 -4.70 8.51 7.33
C HIS A 113 -5.00 8.20 5.85
N ILE A 114 -4.22 7.31 5.23
CA ILE A 114 -4.41 6.92 3.83
C ILE A 114 -5.23 5.64 3.77
N ASN A 115 -6.32 5.69 3.02
CA ASN A 115 -7.19 4.56 2.76
C ASN A 115 -6.98 4.05 1.34
N PHE A 116 -6.99 2.73 1.20
CA PHE A 116 -6.87 2.01 -0.05
C PHE A 116 -8.12 1.16 -0.25
N ASP A 117 -8.59 1.07 -1.49
CA ASP A 117 -9.69 0.21 -1.93
C ASP A 117 -9.23 -0.49 -3.20
N TYR A 118 -8.93 -1.80 -3.10
CA TYR A 118 -8.24 -2.50 -4.15
C TYR A 118 -8.78 -3.91 -4.37
N ASP A 119 -8.82 -4.31 -5.65
CA ASP A 119 -9.20 -5.64 -6.08
C ASP A 119 -7.95 -6.51 -6.21
N PHE A 120 -7.80 -7.45 -5.31
CA PHE A 120 -6.72 -8.42 -5.32
C PHE A 120 -7.14 -9.69 -6.07
N GLN A 121 -6.18 -10.33 -6.71
CA GLN A 121 -6.32 -11.76 -6.95
C GLN A 121 -6.02 -12.52 -5.67
N TYR A 122 -6.80 -13.55 -5.35
CA TYR A 122 -6.42 -14.47 -4.28
C TYR A 122 -5.77 -15.72 -4.85
N LEU A 123 -4.72 -16.16 -4.21
CA LEU A 123 -4.03 -17.42 -4.47
C LEU A 123 -3.64 -18.08 -3.15
N ASP A 124 -3.37 -19.38 -3.21
CA ASP A 124 -2.69 -20.08 -2.12
C ASP A 124 -1.20 -19.73 -2.15
N LEU A 125 -0.77 -18.94 -1.18
CA LEU A 125 0.62 -18.53 -0.99
C LEU A 125 1.33 -19.32 0.12
N SER A 126 0.76 -20.44 0.58
CA SER A 126 1.27 -21.20 1.73
C SER A 126 2.77 -21.50 1.62
N ASN A 127 3.26 -21.91 0.46
CA ASN A 127 4.68 -22.18 0.26
C ASN A 127 5.58 -20.97 0.54
N VAL A 128 5.17 -19.78 0.09
CA VAL A 128 5.92 -18.53 0.32
C VAL A 128 5.79 -18.09 1.77
N VAL A 129 4.57 -18.13 2.29
CA VAL A 129 4.28 -17.75 3.69
C VAL A 129 5.04 -18.64 4.67
N ASP A 130 5.05 -19.97 4.45
CA ASP A 130 5.72 -20.91 5.34
C ASP A 130 7.25 -20.79 5.26
N SER A 131 7.80 -20.48 4.09
CA SER A 131 9.22 -20.18 3.95
C SER A 131 9.61 -18.96 4.78
N LEU A 132 8.88 -17.84 4.64
CA LEU A 132 9.18 -16.59 5.35
C LEU A 132 8.93 -16.67 6.87
N LYS A 133 8.02 -17.55 7.30
CA LYS A 133 7.80 -17.81 8.73
C LYS A 133 9.02 -18.39 9.45
N GLN A 134 9.85 -19.14 8.75
CA GLN A 134 11.10 -19.67 9.32
C GLN A 134 12.04 -18.54 9.71
N ASP A 135 11.96 -17.41 9.01
CA ASP A 135 12.72 -16.19 9.30
C ASP A 135 11.94 -15.21 10.21
N GLY A 136 10.85 -15.66 10.82
CA GLY A 136 10.04 -14.89 11.76
C GLY A 136 9.08 -13.87 11.11
N ILE A 137 8.93 -13.90 9.79
CA ILE A 137 8.08 -12.96 9.05
C ILE A 137 6.84 -13.67 8.48
N THR A 138 5.68 -13.07 8.69
CA THR A 138 4.42 -13.51 8.06
C THR A 138 3.96 -12.47 7.07
N ILE A 139 3.77 -12.86 5.81
CA ILE A 139 3.12 -12.02 4.79
C ILE A 139 1.67 -12.47 4.56
N HIS A 140 0.84 -11.55 4.10
CA HIS A 140 -0.57 -11.77 3.78
C HIS A 140 -0.82 -11.64 2.28
N GLY A 141 0.16 -11.12 1.54
CA GLY A 141 0.06 -10.94 0.10
C GLY A 141 1.23 -10.17 -0.50
N ILE A 142 1.08 -9.85 -1.77
CA ILE A 142 2.08 -9.17 -2.60
C ILE A 142 1.39 -7.98 -3.26
N LEU A 143 2.02 -6.82 -3.24
CA LEU A 143 1.59 -5.64 -3.98
C LEU A 143 2.45 -5.50 -5.24
N GLY A 144 1.79 -5.53 -6.39
CA GLY A 144 2.44 -5.46 -7.70
C GLY A 144 2.23 -4.10 -8.40
N ASN A 145 2.73 -4.03 -9.64
CA ASN A 145 2.78 -2.79 -10.42
C ASN A 145 1.44 -2.10 -10.59
N GLN A 146 0.33 -2.84 -10.76
CA GLN A 146 -0.99 -2.22 -10.91
C GLN A 146 -1.39 -1.42 -9.66
N PHE A 147 -1.03 -1.89 -8.47
CA PHE A 147 -1.24 -1.16 -7.23
C PHE A 147 -0.36 0.11 -7.19
N PHE A 148 0.90 -0.01 -7.56
CA PHE A 148 1.84 1.12 -7.55
C PHE A 148 1.38 2.23 -8.50
N VAL A 149 0.94 1.88 -9.70
CA VAL A 149 0.41 2.85 -10.67
C VAL A 149 -0.89 3.50 -10.16
N LYS A 150 -1.85 2.70 -9.68
CA LYS A 150 -3.15 3.20 -9.19
C LYS A 150 -2.98 4.23 -8.07
N TYR A 151 -2.07 3.99 -7.14
CA TYR A 151 -1.86 4.82 -5.96
C TYR A 151 -0.66 5.75 -6.06
N LYS A 152 0.00 5.83 -7.23
CA LYS A 152 1.26 6.59 -7.41
C LYS A 152 2.26 6.26 -6.32
N TYR A 153 2.38 4.95 -6.04
CA TYR A 153 3.18 4.43 -4.94
C TYR A 153 4.66 4.48 -5.29
N VAL A 154 5.45 5.01 -4.40
CA VAL A 154 6.90 5.17 -4.56
C VAL A 154 7.61 4.18 -3.67
N LEU A 155 8.58 3.47 -4.24
CA LEU A 155 9.56 2.65 -3.53
C LEU A 155 10.88 3.40 -3.57
N ASP A 156 11.31 3.90 -2.42
CA ASP A 156 12.55 4.64 -2.27
C ASP A 156 13.58 3.77 -1.56
N PHE A 157 14.48 3.20 -2.34
CA PHE A 157 15.55 2.32 -1.83
C PHE A 157 16.73 3.11 -1.26
N ASN A 158 16.80 4.43 -1.44
CA ASN A 158 17.80 5.24 -0.77
C ASN A 158 17.45 5.45 0.71
N ASP A 159 16.18 5.79 0.96
CA ASP A 159 15.69 6.02 2.32
C ASP A 159 15.03 4.78 2.95
N LEU A 160 14.91 3.67 2.20
CA LEU A 160 14.25 2.41 2.57
C LEU A 160 12.80 2.60 3.05
N ILE A 161 12.06 3.42 2.30
CA ILE A 161 10.66 3.77 2.58
C ILE A 161 9.77 3.56 1.36
N ALA A 162 8.49 3.35 1.64
CA ALA A 162 7.44 3.30 0.64
C ALA A 162 6.29 4.24 1.03
N TYR A 163 5.68 4.92 0.04
CA TYR A 163 4.60 5.86 0.29
C TYR A 163 3.76 6.13 -0.96
N SER A 164 2.51 6.60 -0.75
CA SER A 164 1.65 7.08 -1.84
C SER A 164 1.80 8.59 -2.00
N LYS A 165 1.89 9.06 -3.26
CA LYS A 165 1.87 10.49 -3.62
C LYS A 165 0.45 11.04 -3.82
N LYS A 166 -0.58 10.30 -3.40
CA LYS A 166 -1.98 10.77 -3.45
C LYS A 166 -2.32 11.63 -2.26
#